data_c79ed90c9b70293738aa153a4ba35c39
#
_entry.id   c79ed90c9b70293738aa153a4ba35c39
#
_cell.length_a   1.000
_cell.length_b   1.000
_cell.length_c   1.000
_cell.angle_alpha   90.00
_cell.angle_beta   90.00
_cell.angle_gamma   90.00
#
_symmetry.space_group_name_H-M   'P 1'
#
loop_
_entity.id
_entity.type
_entity.pdbx_description
1 polymer ?
#
loop_
_entity_poly.entity_id
_entity_poly.type
_entity_poly.pdbx_seq_one_letter_code
_entity_poly.pdbx_strand_id
1 'polypeptide(L)'
;MKVLPHVMRNINEFNIPCSDSNGYEILYFGANLILMFEYRLSFDVKVKNSEEKIQVLIISRKHVPAWKTNANMQDVTIYYKKHGTGINDVFKPSISDSYAFILDNRSSSNEDSRTKNVEVTLVHTWQQEIKESQLKDRK
;
A
#
# COMPACT_ATOMS: atom_id res chain seq x y z
N MET A 1 12.92 -18.22 22.01
CA MET A 1 12.07 -18.12 20.82
C MET A 1 12.95 -17.93 19.59
N LYS A 2 12.74 -18.73 18.57
CA LYS A 2 13.42 -18.55 17.28
C LYS A 2 12.48 -17.84 16.33
N VAL A 3 13.00 -16.89 15.57
CA VAL A 3 12.26 -16.13 14.57
C VAL A 3 12.91 -16.32 13.20
N LEU A 4 12.08 -16.27 12.16
CA LEU A 4 12.51 -16.36 10.77
C LEU A 4 12.11 -15.08 10.04
N PRO A 5 13.05 -14.38 9.38
CA PRO A 5 12.70 -13.24 8.56
C PRO A 5 11.97 -13.68 7.31
N HIS A 6 10.95 -12.93 6.94
CA HIS A 6 10.19 -13.11 5.71
C HIS A 6 10.28 -11.86 4.86
N VAL A 7 10.39 -12.05 3.56
CA VAL A 7 10.40 -10.96 2.57
C VAL A 7 9.47 -11.35 1.43
N MET A 8 8.55 -10.46 1.09
CA MET A 8 7.68 -10.62 -0.08
C MET A 8 7.74 -9.36 -0.92
N ARG A 9 8.11 -9.52 -2.20
CA ARG A 9 8.28 -8.40 -3.12
C ARG A 9 7.33 -8.50 -4.29
N ASN A 10 6.64 -7.41 -4.59
CA ASN A 10 5.73 -7.30 -5.73
C ASN A 10 6.08 -6.06 -6.55
N ILE A 11 6.16 -6.22 -7.86
CA ILE A 11 6.37 -5.12 -8.80
C ILE A 11 5.17 -5.10 -9.74
N ASN A 12 4.53 -3.94 -9.84
CA ASN A 12 3.37 -3.73 -10.71
C ASN A 12 3.54 -2.44 -11.50
N GLU A 13 2.93 -2.40 -12.69
CA GLU A 13 2.89 -1.23 -13.53
C GLU A 13 1.45 -1.01 -13.97
N PHE A 14 0.96 0.23 -13.80
CA PHE A 14 -0.43 0.58 -14.08
C PHE A 14 -0.50 1.80 -14.96
N ASN A 15 -1.49 1.81 -15.87
CA ASN A 15 -1.94 3.02 -16.54
C ASN A 15 -3.22 3.48 -15.86
N ILE A 16 -3.14 4.60 -15.14
CA ILE A 16 -4.24 5.08 -14.32
C ILE A 16 -4.82 6.33 -14.95
N PRO A 17 -6.07 6.28 -15.46
CA PRO A 17 -6.70 7.46 -16.05
C PRO A 17 -7.00 8.51 -14.99
N CYS A 18 -7.16 9.75 -15.43
CA CYS A 18 -7.67 10.81 -14.56
C CYS A 18 -9.19 10.82 -14.64
N SER A 19 -9.83 10.15 -13.69
CA SER A 19 -11.28 10.01 -13.65
C SER A 19 -11.73 9.76 -12.23
N ASP A 20 -12.81 10.40 -11.79
CA ASP A 20 -13.32 10.17 -10.43
C ASP A 20 -13.96 8.80 -10.25
N SER A 21 -14.34 8.12 -11.33
CA SER A 21 -14.96 6.79 -11.26
C SER A 21 -13.96 5.64 -11.25
N ASN A 22 -12.83 5.76 -11.97
CA ASN A 22 -11.85 4.67 -12.11
C ASN A 22 -10.39 5.14 -12.13
N GLY A 23 -10.12 6.37 -11.70
CA GLY A 23 -8.78 6.95 -11.68
C GLY A 23 -7.95 6.52 -10.48
N TYR A 24 -7.94 5.23 -10.17
CA TYR A 24 -7.17 4.69 -9.04
C TYR A 24 -6.84 3.23 -9.22
N GLU A 25 -5.84 2.78 -8.50
CA GLU A 25 -5.52 1.36 -8.31
C GLU A 25 -5.37 1.07 -6.83
N ILE A 26 -5.84 -0.09 -6.39
CA ILE A 26 -5.80 -0.50 -5.00
C ILE A 26 -5.08 -1.84 -4.87
N LEU A 27 -4.05 -1.88 -4.03
CA LEU A 27 -3.33 -3.08 -3.67
C LEU A 27 -3.60 -3.39 -2.21
N TYR A 28 -4.18 -4.55 -1.92
CA TYR A 28 -4.54 -4.93 -0.55
C TYR A 28 -3.40 -5.71 0.11
N PHE A 29 -3.22 -5.50 1.40
CA PHE A 29 -2.30 -6.28 2.20
C PHE A 29 -2.81 -6.39 3.64
N GLY A 30 -2.42 -7.47 4.31
CA GLY A 30 -2.79 -7.69 5.71
C GLY A 30 -1.55 -7.67 6.60
N ALA A 31 -1.69 -7.17 7.80
CA ALA A 31 -0.66 -7.25 8.82
C ALA A 31 -1.27 -7.77 10.12
N ASN A 32 -0.83 -8.95 10.55
CA ASN A 32 -1.20 -9.52 11.85
C ASN A 32 0.00 -9.36 12.77
N LEU A 33 0.00 -8.31 13.58
CA LEU A 33 1.15 -7.93 14.40
C LEU A 33 1.41 -8.87 15.57
N ILE A 34 0.47 -9.78 15.87
CA ILE A 34 0.67 -10.83 16.86
C ILE A 34 1.59 -11.93 16.29
N LEU A 35 1.42 -12.27 15.02
CA LEU A 35 2.17 -13.32 14.33
C LEU A 35 3.37 -12.79 13.53
N MET A 36 3.28 -11.55 13.05
CA MET A 36 4.25 -10.93 12.15
C MET A 36 4.95 -9.78 12.88
N PHE A 37 6.05 -10.12 13.57
CA PHE A 37 6.81 -9.12 14.34
C PHE A 37 7.54 -8.15 13.40
N GLU A 38 7.65 -6.90 13.81
CA GLU A 38 8.39 -5.87 13.07
C GLU A 38 7.95 -5.76 11.60
N TYR A 39 6.66 -5.90 11.34
CA TYR A 39 6.13 -5.77 9.98
C TYR A 39 6.38 -4.37 9.42
N ARG A 40 6.90 -4.33 8.18
CA ARG A 40 7.13 -3.10 7.43
C ARG A 40 6.70 -3.29 5.99
N LEU A 41 6.09 -2.28 5.43
CA LEU A 41 5.87 -2.15 4.00
C LEU A 41 6.79 -1.04 3.48
N SER A 42 7.83 -1.42 2.74
CA SER A 42 8.66 -0.47 1.99
C SER A 42 8.07 -0.35 0.59
N PHE A 43 7.96 0.86 0.08
CA PHE A 43 7.39 1.07 -1.25
C PHE A 43 8.12 2.14 -2.03
N ASP A 44 8.15 1.93 -3.35
CA ASP A 44 8.70 2.85 -4.31
C ASP A 44 7.65 3.05 -5.41
N VAL A 45 7.20 4.28 -5.58
CA VAL A 45 6.18 4.66 -6.56
C VAL A 45 6.77 5.68 -7.50
N LYS A 46 6.74 5.41 -8.81
CA LYS A 46 7.28 6.30 -9.83
C LYS A 46 6.26 6.56 -10.93
N VAL A 47 6.01 7.83 -11.25
CA VAL A 47 5.27 8.22 -12.45
C VAL A 47 6.28 8.24 -13.59
N LYS A 48 6.14 7.34 -14.57
CA LYS A 48 7.16 7.10 -15.60
C LYS A 48 7.03 7.98 -16.83
N ASN A 49 5.82 8.37 -17.21
CA ASN A 49 5.56 9.07 -18.47
C ASN A 49 5.47 10.59 -18.34
N SER A 50 5.60 11.12 -17.15
CA SER A 50 5.54 12.56 -16.91
C SER A 50 6.19 12.95 -15.59
N GLU A 51 6.37 14.25 -15.37
CA GLU A 51 6.80 14.80 -14.07
C GLU A 51 5.59 15.15 -13.17
N GLU A 52 4.41 14.73 -13.55
CA GLU A 52 3.19 15.00 -12.80
C GLU A 52 3.09 14.11 -11.56
N LYS A 53 2.38 14.62 -10.58
CA LYS A 53 2.28 13.99 -9.27
C LYS A 53 1.09 13.05 -9.17
N ILE A 54 1.24 12.00 -8.38
CA ILE A 54 0.17 11.11 -7.98
C ILE A 54 0.04 11.09 -6.47
N GLN A 55 -1.16 10.81 -5.97
CA GLN A 55 -1.38 10.67 -4.54
C GLN A 55 -1.30 9.20 -4.13
N VAL A 56 -0.58 8.93 -3.05
CA VAL A 56 -0.51 7.61 -2.42
C VAL A 56 -1.16 7.69 -1.05
N LEU A 57 -2.07 6.75 -0.79
CA LEU A 57 -2.75 6.63 0.50
C LEU A 57 -2.65 5.21 1.02
N ILE A 58 -2.63 5.07 2.34
CA ILE A 58 -2.85 3.79 3.01
C ILE A 58 -3.98 3.99 4.01
N ILE A 59 -5.05 3.23 3.84
CA ILE A 59 -6.23 3.26 4.70
C ILE A 59 -6.61 1.85 5.11
N SER A 60 -7.50 1.70 6.09
CA SER A 60 -8.08 0.39 6.38
C SER A 60 -8.95 -0.06 5.22
N ARG A 61 -8.89 -1.35 4.88
CA ARG A 61 -9.72 -1.94 3.81
C ARG A 61 -11.21 -1.69 4.02
N LYS A 62 -11.67 -1.69 5.26
CA LYS A 62 -13.09 -1.44 5.58
C LYS A 62 -13.56 -0.04 5.18
N HIS A 63 -12.64 0.91 5.02
CA HIS A 63 -12.96 2.29 4.65
C HIS A 63 -12.90 2.55 3.13
N VAL A 64 -12.52 1.55 2.33
CA VAL A 64 -12.42 1.72 0.87
C VAL A 64 -13.74 2.14 0.22
N PRO A 65 -14.90 1.59 0.57
CA PRO A 65 -16.17 2.05 -0.03
C PRO A 65 -16.44 3.53 0.22
N ALA A 66 -16.24 4.02 1.44
CA ALA A 66 -16.42 5.44 1.76
C ALA A 66 -15.42 6.32 1.00
N TRP A 67 -14.17 5.88 0.88
CA TRP A 67 -13.17 6.60 0.12
C TRP A 67 -13.53 6.67 -1.37
N LYS A 68 -13.99 5.56 -1.98
CA LYS A 68 -14.38 5.51 -3.39
C LYS A 68 -15.49 6.49 -3.73
N THR A 69 -16.49 6.61 -2.86
CA THR A 69 -17.64 7.48 -3.08
C THR A 69 -17.42 8.90 -2.57
N ASN A 70 -16.31 9.14 -1.90
CA ASN A 70 -16.00 10.42 -1.24
C ASN A 70 -17.07 10.84 -0.23
N ALA A 71 -17.82 9.85 0.30
CA ALA A 71 -18.86 10.07 1.29
C ALA A 71 -18.31 9.79 2.69
N ASN A 72 -18.69 10.61 3.67
CA ASN A 72 -18.30 10.43 5.08
C ASN A 72 -16.77 10.29 5.25
N MET A 73 -16.01 11.14 4.56
CA MET A 73 -14.54 11.09 4.63
C MET A 73 -13.99 11.31 6.03
N GLN A 74 -14.73 11.98 6.91
CA GLN A 74 -14.34 12.14 8.31
C GLN A 74 -14.28 10.79 9.05
N ASP A 75 -14.98 9.77 8.57
CA ASP A 75 -14.97 8.42 9.17
C ASP A 75 -13.85 7.54 8.61
N VAL A 76 -13.12 8.02 7.59
CA VAL A 76 -12.00 7.30 6.98
C VAL A 76 -10.71 7.64 7.72
N THR A 77 -10.11 6.67 8.36
CA THR A 77 -8.79 6.83 8.96
C THR A 77 -7.72 6.67 7.90
N ILE A 78 -6.94 7.72 7.69
CA ILE A 78 -5.82 7.72 6.76
C ILE A 78 -4.54 7.49 7.56
N TYR A 79 -3.89 6.36 7.33
CA TYR A 79 -2.65 6.01 8.01
C TYR A 79 -1.43 6.62 7.35
N TYR A 80 -1.50 6.85 6.04
CA TYR A 80 -0.42 7.43 5.25
C TYR A 80 -1.01 8.18 4.07
N LYS A 81 -0.41 9.33 3.74
CA LYS A 81 -0.81 10.13 2.59
C LYS A 81 0.38 10.95 2.11
N LYS A 82 0.70 10.85 0.83
CA LYS A 82 1.75 11.65 0.20
C LYS A 82 1.44 11.87 -1.28
N HIS A 83 1.84 13.02 -1.80
CA HIS A 83 1.64 13.44 -3.18
C HIS A 83 3.01 13.73 -3.79
N GLY A 84 3.33 13.12 -4.95
CA GLY A 84 4.65 13.31 -5.57
C GLY A 84 4.79 12.57 -6.88
N THR A 85 5.90 12.81 -7.58
CA THR A 85 6.28 12.13 -8.83
C THR A 85 7.08 10.87 -8.57
N GLY A 86 7.80 10.84 -7.45
CA GLY A 86 8.52 9.68 -6.97
C GLY A 86 8.39 9.64 -5.46
N ILE A 87 7.82 8.56 -4.94
CA ILE A 87 7.58 8.38 -3.51
C ILE A 87 8.27 7.09 -3.07
N ASN A 88 9.26 7.22 -2.21
CA ASN A 88 9.99 6.11 -1.63
C ASN A 88 9.88 6.24 -0.11
N ASP A 89 9.19 5.30 0.53
CA ASP A 89 8.90 5.41 1.95
C ASP A 89 8.68 4.05 2.60
N VAL A 90 8.48 4.06 3.91
CA VAL A 90 8.23 2.86 4.72
C VAL A 90 7.01 3.11 5.59
N PHE A 91 6.06 2.18 5.56
CA PHE A 91 4.91 2.19 6.44
C PHE A 91 5.03 1.08 7.48
N LYS A 92 4.96 1.46 8.76
CA LYS A 92 4.93 0.53 9.89
C LYS A 92 3.55 0.55 10.52
N PRO A 93 2.72 -0.49 10.32
CA PRO A 93 1.42 -0.55 10.97
C PRO A 93 1.56 -0.58 12.49
N SER A 94 0.69 0.17 13.17
CA SER A 94 0.60 0.16 14.64
C SER A 94 -0.51 -0.76 15.16
N ILE A 95 -1.40 -1.21 14.28
CA ILE A 95 -2.49 -2.14 14.62
C ILE A 95 -2.57 -3.25 13.57
N SER A 96 -3.04 -4.42 14.01
CA SER A 96 -3.36 -5.52 13.10
C SER A 96 -4.62 -5.17 12.33
N ASP A 97 -4.56 -5.21 10.99
CA ASP A 97 -5.68 -4.88 10.12
C ASP A 97 -5.43 -5.40 8.72
N SER A 98 -6.45 -5.34 7.89
CA SER A 98 -6.34 -5.43 6.43
C SER A 98 -6.27 -4.01 5.89
N TYR A 99 -5.25 -3.74 5.09
CA TYR A 99 -4.93 -2.41 4.58
C TYR A 99 -5.15 -2.32 3.08
N ALA A 100 -5.41 -1.11 2.61
CA ALA A 100 -5.46 -0.77 1.19
C ALA A 100 -4.37 0.25 0.88
N PHE A 101 -3.47 -0.10 -0.03
CA PHE A 101 -2.47 0.79 -0.61
C PHE A 101 -3.07 1.34 -1.89
N ILE A 102 -3.30 2.65 -1.95
CA ILE A 102 -4.06 3.29 -3.02
C ILE A 102 -3.19 4.24 -3.80
N LEU A 103 -3.18 4.07 -5.14
CA LEU A 103 -2.64 5.02 -6.09
C LEU A 103 -3.82 5.81 -6.63
N ASP A 104 -3.90 7.10 -6.31
CA ASP A 104 -5.06 7.95 -6.61
C ASP A 104 -4.70 9.00 -7.67
N ASN A 105 -5.28 8.86 -8.85
CA ASN A 105 -5.18 9.82 -9.96
C ASN A 105 -6.53 10.43 -10.30
N ARG A 106 -7.48 10.42 -9.36
CA ARG A 106 -8.80 11.05 -9.59
C ARG A 106 -8.63 12.56 -9.71
N SER A 107 -9.49 13.19 -10.54
CA SER A 107 -9.45 14.64 -10.76
C SER A 107 -9.71 15.42 -9.47
N SER A 108 -10.48 14.88 -8.53
CA SER A 108 -10.70 15.48 -7.21
C SER A 108 -9.45 15.53 -6.32
N SER A 109 -8.44 14.72 -6.64
CA SER A 109 -7.22 14.59 -5.82
C SER A 109 -5.98 15.18 -6.50
N ASN A 110 -6.04 15.50 -7.80
CA ASN A 110 -4.90 15.94 -8.59
C ASN A 110 -5.28 17.14 -9.46
N GLU A 111 -4.35 18.08 -9.63
CA GLU A 111 -4.57 19.29 -10.43
C GLU A 111 -4.49 19.03 -11.93
N ASP A 112 -3.76 18.02 -12.35
CA ASP A 112 -3.62 17.65 -13.75
C ASP A 112 -4.66 16.60 -14.17
N SER A 113 -4.91 16.48 -15.48
CA SER A 113 -5.95 15.60 -16.03
C SER A 113 -5.39 14.49 -16.91
N ARG A 114 -4.13 14.10 -16.73
CA ARG A 114 -3.48 13.12 -17.58
C ARG A 114 -3.57 11.71 -17.03
N THR A 115 -3.65 10.72 -17.93
CA THR A 115 -3.39 9.33 -17.61
C THR A 115 -1.92 9.19 -17.21
N LYS A 116 -1.66 8.49 -16.11
CA LYS A 116 -0.31 8.28 -15.59
C LYS A 116 0.09 6.83 -15.68
N ASN A 117 1.30 6.59 -16.19
CA ASN A 117 1.94 5.29 -16.13
C ASN A 117 2.74 5.24 -14.83
N VAL A 118 2.35 4.35 -13.92
CA VAL A 118 2.90 4.28 -12.56
C VAL A 118 3.50 2.92 -12.32
N GLU A 119 4.78 2.90 -11.94
CA GLU A 119 5.46 1.70 -11.49
C GLU A 119 5.50 1.68 -9.97
N VAL A 120 5.09 0.57 -9.38
CA VAL A 120 5.03 0.37 -7.93
C VAL A 120 5.81 -0.86 -7.55
N THR A 121 6.74 -0.70 -6.62
CA THR A 121 7.42 -1.80 -5.96
C THR A 121 7.01 -1.82 -4.50
N LEU A 122 6.44 -2.93 -4.05
CA LEU A 122 6.08 -3.17 -2.65
C LEU A 122 6.97 -4.27 -2.10
N VAL A 123 7.60 -4.00 -0.95
CA VAL A 123 8.41 -4.99 -0.24
C VAL A 123 7.88 -5.11 1.18
N HIS A 124 7.29 -6.27 1.48
CA HIS A 124 6.82 -6.60 2.81
C HIS A 124 7.91 -7.37 3.55
N THR A 125 8.26 -6.93 4.74
CA THR A 125 9.22 -7.61 5.59
C THR A 125 8.65 -7.78 6.99
N TRP A 126 8.86 -8.94 7.58
CA TRP A 126 8.45 -9.21 8.95
C TRP A 126 9.26 -10.36 9.53
N GLN A 127 9.14 -10.54 10.83
CA GLN A 127 9.71 -11.66 11.56
C GLN A 127 8.56 -12.54 12.07
N GLN A 128 8.73 -13.83 12.00
CA GLN A 128 7.71 -14.78 12.46
C GLN A 128 8.35 -15.84 13.34
N GLU A 129 7.67 -16.20 14.44
CA GLU A 129 8.11 -17.28 15.30
C GLU A 129 8.04 -18.62 14.57
N ILE A 130 9.10 -19.41 14.70
CA ILE A 130 9.16 -20.76 14.15
C ILE A 130 8.85 -21.76 15.24
N LYS A 131 7.84 -22.61 15.01
CA LYS A 131 7.54 -23.74 15.90
C LYS A 131 8.60 -24.82 15.74
N GLU A 132 8.94 -25.47 16.83
CA GLU A 132 9.95 -26.53 16.83
C GLU A 132 9.65 -27.65 15.83
N SER A 133 8.39 -28.02 15.67
CA SER A 133 7.96 -29.01 14.69
C SER A 133 8.31 -28.62 13.24
N GLN A 134 8.26 -27.33 12.92
CA GLN A 134 8.62 -26.82 11.59
C GLN A 134 10.14 -26.89 11.36
N LEU A 135 10.93 -26.70 12.40
CA LEU A 135 12.39 -26.83 12.30
C LEU A 135 12.82 -28.26 12.02
N LYS A 136 12.14 -29.25 12.58
CA LYS A 136 12.42 -30.67 12.32
C LYS A 136 12.13 -31.06 10.86
N ASP A 137 11.09 -30.50 10.27
CA ASP A 137 10.69 -30.80 8.90
C ASP A 137 11.65 -30.23 7.84
N ARG A 138 12.58 -29.38 8.25
CA ARG A 138 13.57 -28.76 7.38
C ARG A 138 14.91 -29.47 7.30
N LYS A 139 15.02 -30.57 7.97
CA LYS A 139 16.27 -31.37 7.96
C LYS A 139 16.42 -32.15 6.66
#